data_ba53f20a5480f0948f3688e5348e6f43
#
_entry.id   ba53f20a5480f0948f3688e5348e6f43
#
_cell.length_a   1.000
_cell.length_b   1.000
_cell.length_c   1.000
_cell.angle_alpha   90.00
_cell.angle_beta   90.00
_cell.angle_gamma   90.00
#
_symmetry.space_group_name_H-M   'P 1'
#
loop_
_entity.id
_entity.type
_entity.pdbx_description
1 polymer ?
#
loop_
_entity_poly.entity_id
_entity_poly.type
_entity_poly.pdbx_seq_one_letter_code
_entity_poly.pdbx_strand_id
1 'polypeptide(L)'
;MGYSKETPMESAWRDARIARIYEGTNEINRLVAIGMLIKKAIKGHVDLISEAENVANSLTGIPSFELPDLSDLFDEEKIILKNLKKIFLMLCGAGMKKFGLDIEKEQEVLLSISDIMIEIYLAESAILRTEKNFKKFGKNSQEGQVSMSQLY
;
A
#
# COMPACT_ATOMS: atom_id res chain seq x y z
N MET A 1 -9.23 23.36 -12.57
CA MET A 1 -10.20 22.88 -11.56
C MET A 1 -9.75 23.19 -10.13
N GLY A 2 -8.51 22.99 -9.73
CA GLY A 2 -8.03 23.26 -8.36
C GLY A 2 -7.97 24.72 -7.93
N TYR A 3 -8.23 25.68 -8.82
CA TYR A 3 -8.28 27.10 -8.53
C TYR A 3 -9.71 27.65 -8.46
N SER A 4 -10.64 27.06 -9.21
CA SER A 4 -12.03 27.56 -9.30
C SER A 4 -12.86 27.15 -8.08
N LYS A 5 -13.43 28.12 -7.39
CA LYS A 5 -14.36 27.92 -6.26
C LYS A 5 -15.69 27.26 -6.64
N GLU A 6 -15.97 27.15 -7.94
CA GLU A 6 -17.18 26.51 -8.46
C GLU A 6 -17.13 24.98 -8.36
N THR A 7 -15.95 24.43 -8.05
CA THR A 7 -15.75 22.99 -7.90
C THR A 7 -15.21 22.66 -6.52
N PRO A 8 -15.52 21.48 -5.95
CA PRO A 8 -14.99 21.05 -4.66
C PRO A 8 -13.46 20.79 -4.68
N MET A 9 -12.85 20.77 -5.87
CA MET A 9 -11.42 20.48 -6.03
C MET A 9 -10.52 21.56 -5.45
N GLU A 10 -10.95 22.83 -5.44
CA GLU A 10 -10.18 23.93 -4.83
C GLU A 10 -10.04 23.74 -3.30
N SER A 11 -11.14 23.40 -2.64
CA SER A 11 -11.12 23.12 -1.20
C SER A 11 -10.28 21.88 -0.89
N ALA A 12 -10.49 20.80 -1.60
CA ALA A 12 -9.70 19.56 -1.43
C ALA A 12 -8.20 19.80 -1.64
N TRP A 13 -7.83 20.63 -2.61
CA TRP A 13 -6.42 20.96 -2.86
C TRP A 13 -5.81 21.78 -1.72
N ARG A 14 -6.53 22.75 -1.17
CA ARG A 14 -6.05 23.54 -0.01
C ARG A 14 -5.92 22.68 1.24
N ASP A 15 -6.91 21.83 1.50
CA ASP A 15 -6.91 20.92 2.64
C ASP A 15 -5.76 19.91 2.55
N ALA A 16 -5.52 19.35 1.35
CA ALA A 16 -4.38 18.48 1.12
C ALA A 16 -3.03 19.19 1.33
N ARG A 17 -2.95 20.48 1.01
CA ARG A 17 -1.73 21.28 1.21
C ARG A 17 -1.40 21.45 2.69
N ILE A 18 -2.36 21.83 3.52
CA ILE A 18 -2.14 22.03 4.95
C ILE A 18 -1.97 20.70 5.70
N ALA A 19 -2.65 19.63 5.25
CA ALA A 19 -2.54 18.30 5.83
C ALA A 19 -1.11 17.72 5.78
N ARG A 20 -0.25 18.25 4.90
CA ARG A 20 1.17 17.87 4.84
C ARG A 20 2.03 18.44 5.97
N ILE A 21 1.51 19.39 6.73
CA ILE A 21 2.31 20.21 7.66
C ILE A 21 1.88 20.02 9.10
N TYR A 22 0.57 20.07 9.40
CA TYR A 22 0.04 20.02 10.76
C TYR A 22 -0.23 18.58 11.23
N GLU A 23 -0.35 18.40 12.54
CA GLU A 23 -0.60 17.10 13.21
C GLU A 23 0.45 16.02 12.87
N GLY A 24 1.69 16.46 12.71
CA GLY A 24 2.80 15.67 12.21
C GLY A 24 2.96 15.80 10.70
N THR A 25 4.15 16.22 10.27
CA THR A 25 4.43 16.32 8.83
C THR A 25 4.30 14.95 8.16
N ASN A 26 4.11 14.92 6.86
CA ASN A 26 4.04 13.67 6.10
C ASN A 26 5.24 12.75 6.38
N GLU A 27 6.43 13.32 6.48
CA GLU A 27 7.66 12.58 6.77
C GLU A 27 7.61 11.94 8.16
N ILE A 28 7.20 12.70 9.17
CA ILE A 28 7.05 12.20 10.55
C ILE A 28 5.98 11.12 10.61
N ASN A 29 4.83 11.33 9.98
CA ASN A 29 3.75 10.34 9.97
C ASN A 29 4.16 9.02 9.31
N ARG A 30 4.94 9.08 8.21
CA ARG A 30 5.51 7.90 7.56
C ARG A 30 6.45 7.12 8.49
N LEU A 31 7.37 7.82 9.17
CA LEU A 31 8.28 7.20 10.13
C LEU A 31 7.53 6.59 11.31
N VAL A 32 6.51 7.27 11.82
CA VAL A 32 5.67 6.76 12.92
C VAL A 32 4.91 5.51 12.48
N ALA A 33 4.30 5.51 11.29
CA ALA A 33 3.50 4.39 10.80
C ALA A 33 4.33 3.11 10.69
N ILE A 34 5.47 3.18 9.99
CA ILE A 34 6.35 2.01 9.82
C ILE A 34 7.04 1.62 11.13
N GLY A 35 7.48 2.58 11.94
CA GLY A 35 8.10 2.33 13.24
C GLY A 35 7.14 1.63 14.20
N MET A 36 5.87 2.01 14.22
CA MET A 36 4.84 1.31 15.01
C MET A 36 4.58 -0.10 14.51
N LEU A 37 4.58 -0.33 13.20
CA LEU A 37 4.42 -1.66 12.63
C LEU A 37 5.57 -2.58 13.06
N ILE A 38 6.82 -2.12 12.93
CA ILE A 38 8.01 -2.86 13.34
C ILE A 38 7.98 -3.16 14.85
N LYS A 39 7.65 -2.18 15.68
CA LYS A 39 7.52 -2.39 17.13
C LYS A 39 6.46 -3.44 17.50
N LYS A 40 5.33 -3.44 16.79
CA LYS A 40 4.29 -4.47 16.97
C LYS A 40 4.77 -5.85 16.52
N ALA A 41 5.52 -5.91 15.42
CA ALA A 41 6.12 -7.15 14.94
C ALA A 41 7.13 -7.75 15.94
N ILE A 42 8.02 -6.92 16.48
CA ILE A 42 8.99 -7.34 17.51
C ILE A 42 8.29 -7.86 18.79
N LYS A 43 7.14 -7.25 19.15
CA LYS A 43 6.34 -7.71 20.31
C LYS A 43 5.45 -8.93 20.01
N GLY A 44 5.48 -9.46 18.79
CA GLY A 44 4.65 -10.59 18.38
C GLY A 44 3.17 -10.28 18.21
N HIS A 45 2.79 -8.99 18.10
CA HIS A 45 1.41 -8.59 17.87
C HIS A 45 1.01 -8.64 16.38
N VAL A 46 2.00 -8.66 15.49
CA VAL A 46 1.83 -8.76 14.03
C VAL A 46 2.88 -9.73 13.51
N ASP A 47 2.47 -10.64 12.68
CA ASP A 47 3.27 -11.75 12.18
C ASP A 47 4.15 -11.37 10.98
N LEU A 48 4.75 -10.18 11.05
CA LEU A 48 5.53 -9.59 9.97
C LEU A 48 6.82 -10.38 9.69
N ILE A 49 7.48 -10.85 10.73
CA ILE A 49 8.80 -11.49 10.63
C ILE A 49 8.66 -12.87 10.01
N SER A 50 7.75 -13.71 10.51
CA SER A 50 7.51 -15.05 9.96
C SER A 50 6.97 -14.98 8.52
N GLU A 51 6.09 -14.04 8.22
CA GLU A 51 5.62 -13.84 6.86
C GLU A 51 6.73 -13.37 5.89
N ALA A 52 7.64 -12.51 6.35
CA ALA A 52 8.82 -12.15 5.57
C ALA A 52 9.74 -13.34 5.29
N GLU A 53 9.94 -14.24 6.28
CA GLU A 53 10.69 -15.48 6.11
C GLU A 53 9.99 -16.45 5.17
N ASN A 54 8.67 -16.61 5.28
CA ASN A 54 7.87 -17.44 4.38
C ASN A 54 7.99 -16.96 2.93
N VAL A 55 7.92 -15.66 2.69
CA VAL A 55 8.12 -15.10 1.35
C VAL A 55 9.54 -15.37 0.86
N ALA A 56 10.57 -15.13 1.67
CA ALA A 56 11.96 -15.39 1.30
C ALA A 56 12.19 -16.86 0.93
N ASN A 57 11.64 -17.80 1.71
CA ASN A 57 11.72 -19.24 1.44
C ASN A 57 10.97 -19.61 0.15
N SER A 58 9.83 -18.97 -0.13
CA SER A 58 9.06 -19.23 -1.34
C SER A 58 9.80 -18.86 -2.63
N LEU A 59 10.73 -17.91 -2.59
CA LEU A 59 11.53 -17.50 -3.74
C LEU A 59 12.59 -18.54 -4.15
N THR A 60 12.99 -19.41 -3.22
CA THR A 60 13.95 -20.51 -3.49
C THR A 60 13.25 -21.78 -3.94
N GLY A 61 11.92 -21.80 -3.90
CA GLY A 61 11.11 -22.92 -4.36
C GLY A 61 10.97 -22.98 -5.89
N ILE A 62 10.45 -24.09 -6.38
CA ILE A 62 10.14 -24.26 -7.81
C ILE A 62 8.92 -23.37 -8.11
N PRO A 63 9.01 -22.45 -9.10
CA PRO A 63 7.88 -21.63 -9.47
C PRO A 63 6.72 -22.50 -9.96
N SER A 64 5.50 -22.23 -9.50
CA SER A 64 4.31 -22.82 -10.12
C SER A 64 4.06 -22.08 -11.44
N PHE A 65 3.95 -22.86 -12.53
CA PHE A 65 3.61 -22.32 -13.86
C PHE A 65 2.09 -22.28 -14.12
N GLU A 66 1.30 -22.31 -13.07
CA GLU A 66 -0.15 -22.14 -13.20
C GLU A 66 -0.45 -20.74 -13.68
N LEU A 67 -1.12 -20.64 -14.82
CA LEU A 67 -1.62 -19.37 -15.32
C LEU A 67 -2.75 -18.91 -14.39
N PRO A 68 -2.72 -17.67 -13.92
CA PRO A 68 -3.80 -17.15 -13.09
C PRO A 68 -5.10 -17.07 -13.89
N ASP A 69 -6.21 -17.37 -13.26
CA ASP A 69 -7.53 -17.08 -13.80
C ASP A 69 -7.76 -15.56 -13.74
N LEU A 70 -8.04 -14.95 -14.88
CA LEU A 70 -8.26 -13.50 -15.06
C LEU A 70 -9.71 -13.25 -15.50
N SER A 71 -10.67 -13.93 -14.88
CA SER A 71 -12.08 -13.82 -15.23
C SER A 71 -12.79 -12.63 -14.57
N ASP A 72 -12.30 -12.14 -13.44
CA ASP A 72 -12.88 -11.05 -12.69
C ASP A 72 -12.29 -9.68 -13.03
N LEU A 73 -13.03 -8.62 -12.72
CA LEU A 73 -12.77 -7.24 -13.13
C LEU A 73 -11.38 -6.71 -12.76
N PHE A 74 -10.82 -7.11 -11.63
CA PHE A 74 -9.54 -6.59 -11.08
C PHE A 74 -8.55 -7.71 -10.76
N ASP A 75 -8.60 -8.82 -11.45
CA ASP A 75 -7.72 -9.95 -11.12
C ASP A 75 -6.25 -9.65 -11.40
N GLU A 76 -5.95 -8.94 -12.48
CA GLU A 76 -4.58 -8.50 -12.78
C GLU A 76 -4.04 -7.58 -11.68
N GLU A 77 -4.80 -6.56 -11.30
CA GLU A 77 -4.44 -5.60 -10.27
C GLU A 77 -4.28 -6.27 -8.90
N LYS A 78 -5.12 -7.23 -8.56
CA LYS A 78 -5.01 -8.03 -7.33
C LYS A 78 -3.74 -8.87 -7.31
N ILE A 79 -3.33 -9.43 -8.45
CA ILE A 79 -2.07 -10.16 -8.56
C ILE A 79 -0.88 -9.22 -8.34
N ILE A 80 -0.92 -8.03 -8.95
CA ILE A 80 0.09 -7.01 -8.75
C ILE A 80 0.17 -6.63 -7.28
N LEU A 81 -0.96 -6.34 -6.64
CA LEU A 81 -1.02 -6.02 -5.20
C LEU A 81 -0.46 -7.13 -4.33
N LYS A 82 -0.80 -8.38 -4.64
CA LYS A 82 -0.24 -9.55 -3.93
C LYS A 82 1.29 -9.60 -4.02
N ASN A 83 1.83 -9.30 -5.19
CA ASN A 83 3.28 -9.26 -5.39
C ASN A 83 3.93 -8.05 -4.70
N LEU A 84 3.30 -6.89 -4.73
CA LEU A 84 3.77 -5.71 -3.98
C LEU A 84 3.80 -5.97 -2.47
N LYS A 85 2.78 -6.65 -1.91
CA LYS A 85 2.78 -7.09 -0.51
C LYS A 85 3.96 -8.01 -0.18
N LYS A 86 4.32 -8.92 -1.08
CA LYS A 86 5.50 -9.77 -0.91
C LYS A 86 6.80 -8.95 -0.92
N ILE A 87 6.92 -7.99 -1.85
CA ILE A 87 8.07 -7.07 -1.92
C ILE A 87 8.19 -6.27 -0.62
N PHE A 88 7.08 -5.73 -0.13
CA PHE A 88 7.03 -5.02 1.15
C PHE A 88 7.55 -5.90 2.31
N LEU A 89 7.06 -7.13 2.42
CA LEU A 89 7.51 -8.08 3.45
C LEU A 89 9.01 -8.38 3.34
N MET A 90 9.51 -8.59 2.12
CA MET A 90 10.95 -8.83 1.87
C MET A 90 11.79 -7.63 2.30
N LEU A 91 11.37 -6.41 1.98
CA LEU A 91 12.10 -5.20 2.36
C LEU A 91 12.11 -4.99 3.87
N CYS A 92 10.98 -5.24 4.54
CA CYS A 92 10.91 -5.22 6.00
C CYS A 92 11.85 -6.27 6.62
N GLY A 93 11.81 -7.52 6.14
CA GLY A 93 12.66 -8.61 6.63
C GLY A 93 14.15 -8.34 6.39
N ALA A 94 14.51 -7.85 5.19
CA ALA A 94 15.89 -7.50 4.86
C ALA A 94 16.40 -6.33 5.72
N GLY A 95 15.58 -5.30 5.91
CA GLY A 95 15.90 -4.16 6.77
C GLY A 95 16.12 -4.58 8.22
N MET A 96 15.22 -5.38 8.78
CA MET A 96 15.34 -5.90 10.14
C MET A 96 16.56 -6.81 10.30
N LYS A 97 16.85 -7.66 9.31
CA LYS A 97 18.04 -8.54 9.32
C LYS A 97 19.35 -7.74 9.25
N LYS A 98 19.38 -6.67 8.45
CA LYS A 98 20.59 -5.85 8.24
C LYS A 98 20.88 -4.92 9.42
N PHE A 99 19.85 -4.26 9.95
CA PHE A 99 20.01 -3.17 10.93
C PHE A 99 19.57 -3.56 12.35
N GLY A 100 18.83 -4.66 12.52
CA GLY A 100 18.33 -5.09 13.82
C GLY A 100 17.50 -4.00 14.52
N LEU A 101 17.80 -3.73 15.78
CA LEU A 101 17.14 -2.67 16.56
C LEU A 101 17.52 -1.24 16.10
N ASP A 102 18.64 -1.09 15.39
CA ASP A 102 19.09 0.21 14.88
C ASP A 102 18.34 0.65 13.61
N ILE A 103 17.45 -0.16 13.08
CA ILE A 103 16.61 0.18 11.90
C ILE A 103 15.85 1.51 12.11
N GLU A 104 15.52 1.87 13.34
CA GLU A 104 14.85 3.15 13.65
C GLU A 104 15.72 4.38 13.30
N LYS A 105 17.04 4.22 13.18
CA LYS A 105 17.97 5.27 12.79
C LYS A 105 18.07 5.44 11.27
N GLU A 106 17.67 4.43 10.51
CA GLU A 106 17.76 4.38 9.05
C GLU A 106 16.51 5.01 8.41
N GLN A 107 16.33 6.32 8.61
CA GLN A 107 15.11 7.04 8.23
C GLN A 107 14.79 6.97 6.73
N GLU A 108 15.80 7.03 5.86
CA GLU A 108 15.60 6.92 4.40
C GLU A 108 15.03 5.56 4.00
N VAL A 109 15.52 4.49 4.63
CA VAL A 109 15.01 3.13 4.41
C VAL A 109 13.57 3.01 4.90
N LEU A 110 13.30 3.52 6.11
CA LEU A 110 11.97 3.51 6.69
C LEU A 110 10.95 4.31 5.86
N LEU A 111 11.34 5.48 5.37
CA LEU A 111 10.48 6.31 4.50
C LEU A 111 10.14 5.56 3.21
N SER A 112 11.12 4.93 2.56
CA SER A 112 10.89 4.16 1.33
C SER A 112 9.97 2.97 1.56
N ILE A 113 10.14 2.23 2.66
CA ILE A 113 9.25 1.12 3.03
C ILE A 113 7.84 1.63 3.35
N SER A 114 7.74 2.77 4.03
CA SER A 114 6.46 3.39 4.37
C SER A 114 5.69 3.84 3.11
N ASP A 115 6.38 4.38 2.11
CA ASP A 115 5.76 4.78 0.85
C ASP A 115 5.14 3.57 0.14
N ILE A 116 5.86 2.45 0.05
CA ILE A 116 5.32 1.20 -0.51
C ILE A 116 4.09 0.73 0.27
N MET A 117 4.13 0.78 1.59
CA MET A 117 2.99 0.41 2.45
C MET A 117 1.76 1.28 2.16
N ILE A 118 1.95 2.59 2.04
CA ILE A 118 0.88 3.55 1.75
C ILE A 118 0.28 3.29 0.38
N GLU A 119 1.11 3.12 -0.65
CA GLU A 119 0.65 2.86 -2.02
C GLU A 119 -0.15 1.55 -2.11
N ILE A 120 0.32 0.47 -1.46
CA ILE A 120 -0.44 -0.79 -1.39
C ILE A 120 -1.81 -0.57 -0.73
N TYR A 121 -1.86 0.16 0.37
CA TYR A 121 -3.11 0.44 1.09
C TYR A 121 -4.09 1.26 0.25
N LEU A 122 -3.60 2.28 -0.44
CA LEU A 122 -4.43 3.15 -1.28
C LEU A 122 -4.96 2.39 -2.51
N ALA A 123 -4.09 1.66 -3.22
CA ALA A 123 -4.49 0.86 -4.37
C ALA A 123 -5.51 -0.22 -4.00
N GLU A 124 -5.27 -0.99 -2.94
CA GLU A 124 -6.22 -2.00 -2.47
C GLU A 124 -7.56 -1.38 -2.06
N SER A 125 -7.53 -0.24 -1.35
CA SER A 125 -8.74 0.48 -0.95
C SER A 125 -9.54 0.98 -2.15
N ALA A 126 -8.87 1.48 -3.20
CA ALA A 126 -9.50 1.93 -4.43
C ALA A 126 -10.19 0.77 -5.16
N ILE A 127 -9.50 -0.36 -5.32
CA ILE A 127 -10.04 -1.56 -5.95
C ILE A 127 -11.26 -2.08 -5.20
N LEU A 128 -11.13 -2.30 -3.89
CA LEU A 128 -12.22 -2.82 -3.06
C LEU A 128 -13.44 -1.89 -3.06
N ARG A 129 -13.21 -0.58 -3.06
CA ARG A 129 -14.30 0.41 -3.14
C ARG A 129 -15.00 0.36 -4.49
N THR A 130 -14.24 0.26 -5.57
CA THR A 130 -14.78 0.22 -6.93
C THR A 130 -15.53 -1.09 -7.17
N GLU A 131 -15.01 -2.23 -6.73
CA GLU A 131 -15.73 -3.52 -6.78
C GLU A 131 -17.06 -3.46 -6.03
N LYS A 132 -17.06 -2.89 -4.83
CA LYS A 132 -18.28 -2.72 -4.04
C LYS A 132 -19.32 -1.88 -4.77
N ASN A 133 -18.89 -0.77 -5.38
CA ASN A 133 -19.78 0.11 -6.14
C ASN A 133 -20.28 -0.58 -7.42
N PHE A 134 -19.40 -1.27 -8.13
CA PHE A 134 -19.75 -2.02 -9.33
C PHE A 134 -20.81 -3.09 -9.05
N LYS A 135 -20.66 -3.85 -7.97
CA LYS A 135 -21.66 -4.85 -7.53
C LYS A 135 -22.99 -4.21 -7.15
N LYS A 136 -22.96 -2.99 -6.58
CA LYS A 136 -24.16 -2.30 -6.09
C LYS A 136 -24.93 -1.54 -7.19
N PHE A 137 -24.23 -0.90 -8.10
CA PHE A 137 -24.81 0.07 -9.05
C PHE A 137 -24.76 -0.38 -10.52
N GLY A 138 -24.08 -1.48 -10.81
CA GLY A 138 -23.93 -2.05 -12.15
C GLY A 138 -22.84 -1.38 -13.01
N LYS A 139 -22.52 -2.04 -14.13
CA LYS A 139 -21.38 -1.71 -14.99
C LYS A 139 -21.45 -0.29 -15.57
N ASN A 140 -22.58 0.07 -16.14
CA ASN A 140 -22.69 1.30 -16.94
C ASN A 140 -22.52 2.59 -16.13
N SER A 141 -22.77 2.56 -14.81
CA SER A 141 -22.62 3.74 -13.95
C SER A 141 -21.23 3.88 -13.35
N GLN A 142 -20.34 2.89 -13.50
CA GLN A 142 -19.06 2.81 -12.80
C GLN A 142 -17.83 2.72 -13.72
N GLU A 143 -17.99 2.78 -15.04
CA GLU A 143 -16.87 2.67 -16.00
C GLU A 143 -15.73 3.65 -15.72
N GLY A 144 -16.08 4.91 -15.41
CA GLY A 144 -15.07 5.92 -15.06
C GLY A 144 -14.30 5.59 -13.77
N GLN A 145 -14.97 5.02 -12.75
CA GLN A 145 -14.29 4.60 -11.51
C GLN A 145 -13.39 3.40 -11.75
N VAL A 146 -13.82 2.45 -12.57
CA VAL A 146 -13.00 1.30 -12.97
C VAL A 146 -11.73 1.77 -13.66
N SER A 147 -11.87 2.60 -14.70
CA SER A 147 -10.72 3.14 -15.44
C SER A 147 -9.75 3.93 -14.54
N MET A 148 -10.28 4.74 -13.62
CA MET A 148 -9.45 5.47 -12.65
C MET A 148 -8.70 4.53 -11.70
N SER A 149 -9.34 3.45 -11.23
CA SER A 149 -8.69 2.48 -10.34
C SER A 149 -7.65 1.63 -11.07
N GLN A 150 -7.80 1.42 -12.37
CA GLN A 150 -6.83 0.70 -13.21
C GLN A 150 -5.62 1.56 -13.60
N LEU A 151 -5.78 2.89 -13.63
CA LEU A 151 -4.70 3.82 -13.91
C LEU A 151 -3.85 4.14 -12.69
N TYR A 152 -4.37 3.95 -11.49
CA TYR A 152 -3.65 4.17 -10.24
C TYR A 152 -2.67 3.04 -9.97
#